data_df0c6f9a08570063f7b79e60ae913a3a
#
_entry.id   df0c6f9a08570063f7b79e60ae913a3a
#
_cell.length_a   1.000
_cell.length_b   1.000
_cell.length_c   1.000
_cell.angle_alpha   90.00
_cell.angle_beta   90.00
_cell.angle_gamma   90.00
#
_symmetry.space_group_name_H-M   'P 1'
#
loop_
_entity.id
_entity.type
_entity.pdbx_description
1 polymer ?
#
loop_
_entity_poly.entity_id
_entity_poly.type
_entity_poly.pdbx_seq_one_letter_code
_entity_poly.pdbx_strand_id
1 'polypeptide(L)'
;MIPRFDPGPAAPAPAPARKSAIHCEVVTDLGEVEALAPRWEALLERSRCNRAFSSPRWFLASCQVMPERRPYLVVARRGRELAGLLPLWVDAASRTADFGALLSDYSDIVADAAVPEVAAALLAFAGRAPHPFERVVLRRLRADSSCLRALPGLAPGAGRRLLDSRICPYARLPASFAEYLRTRGERLRKGLRNAANRAARQGAAVRELTPAELPGGALADAFLRLHDERFDGKSCFAVPVHRRFAAAVLPPLFAAGRLKVFGLLRGTELLGIDLCPFAPDSLCIWNGGFAREAADWSAGKLLIAAEIAYACSRGLAELDLLVGVESYKLAWTTHLRGLADLELTVQP
;
A
#
# COMPACT_ATOMS: atom_id res chain seq x y z
N MET A 1 32.17 -59.86 -25.90
CA MET A 1 31.81 -58.82 -26.91
C MET A 1 30.48 -58.24 -26.50
N ILE A 2 30.48 -57.01 -25.88
CA ILE A 2 29.30 -56.33 -25.37
C ILE A 2 28.82 -55.42 -26.49
N PRO A 3 27.54 -55.45 -26.93
CA PRO A 3 27.06 -54.56 -27.98
C PRO A 3 26.99 -53.12 -27.48
N ARG A 4 27.57 -52.19 -28.27
CA ARG A 4 27.47 -50.76 -28.06
C ARG A 4 26.03 -50.32 -28.42
N PHE A 5 25.37 -49.67 -27.48
CA PHE A 5 24.11 -48.97 -27.71
C PHE A 5 24.40 -47.66 -28.48
N ASP A 6 23.82 -47.49 -29.63
CA ASP A 6 23.83 -46.26 -30.41
C ASP A 6 22.68 -45.37 -29.90
N PRO A 7 22.94 -44.21 -29.27
CA PRO A 7 21.87 -43.26 -28.92
C PRO A 7 21.44 -42.55 -30.22
N GLY A 8 20.33 -42.91 -30.77
CA GLY A 8 19.73 -42.22 -31.90
C GLY A 8 19.72 -40.66 -31.70
N PRO A 9 19.52 -39.89 -32.80
CA PRO A 9 19.67 -38.43 -32.77
C PRO A 9 18.76 -37.81 -31.72
N ALA A 10 19.36 -37.00 -30.84
CA ALA A 10 18.64 -36.24 -29.80
C ALA A 10 17.54 -35.40 -30.46
N ALA A 11 16.33 -35.48 -29.92
CA ALA A 11 15.22 -34.65 -30.36
C ALA A 11 15.62 -33.16 -30.26
N PRO A 12 15.29 -32.34 -31.27
CA PRO A 12 15.63 -30.92 -31.24
C PRO A 12 15.03 -30.26 -29.98
N ALA A 13 15.85 -29.50 -29.24
CA ALA A 13 15.40 -28.75 -28.10
C ALA A 13 14.22 -27.86 -28.52
N PRO A 14 13.13 -27.79 -27.72
CA PRO A 14 12.00 -26.94 -28.04
C PRO A 14 12.50 -25.50 -28.25
N ALA A 15 12.13 -24.88 -29.38
CA ALA A 15 12.47 -23.53 -29.71
C ALA A 15 12.01 -22.61 -28.54
N PRO A 16 12.83 -21.62 -28.13
CA PRO A 16 12.43 -20.70 -27.06
C PRO A 16 11.11 -20.08 -27.43
N ALA A 17 10.10 -20.24 -26.57
CA ALA A 17 8.78 -19.67 -26.77
C ALA A 17 8.96 -18.17 -27.05
N ARG A 18 8.52 -17.70 -28.23
CA ARG A 18 8.55 -16.27 -28.59
C ARG A 18 7.83 -15.52 -27.46
N LYS A 19 8.56 -14.66 -26.73
CA LYS A 19 7.99 -13.79 -25.73
C LYS A 19 6.92 -12.96 -26.44
N SER A 20 5.65 -13.19 -26.11
CA SER A 20 4.54 -12.41 -26.68
C SER A 20 4.79 -10.93 -26.43
N ALA A 21 4.59 -10.10 -27.44
CA ALA A 21 4.76 -8.63 -27.32
C ALA A 21 3.81 -8.09 -26.24
N ILE A 22 4.27 -7.08 -25.51
CA ILE A 22 3.43 -6.34 -24.57
C ILE A 22 2.59 -5.37 -25.38
N HIS A 23 1.27 -5.44 -25.22
CA HIS A 23 0.31 -4.51 -25.77
C HIS A 23 -0.28 -3.66 -24.65
N CYS A 24 -0.33 -2.34 -24.84
CA CYS A 24 -0.96 -1.40 -23.90
C CYS A 24 -2.27 -0.86 -24.48
N GLU A 25 -3.28 -0.77 -23.64
CA GLU A 25 -4.60 -0.22 -23.95
C GLU A 25 -5.09 0.64 -22.77
N VAL A 26 -6.14 1.43 -22.99
CA VAL A 26 -6.73 2.29 -21.95
C VAL A 26 -8.13 1.81 -21.62
N VAL A 27 -8.44 1.76 -20.33
CA VAL A 27 -9.78 1.50 -19.80
C VAL A 27 -10.21 2.72 -18.99
N THR A 28 -11.36 3.32 -19.36
CA THR A 28 -11.91 4.53 -18.73
C THR A 28 -13.32 4.34 -18.19
N ASP A 29 -14.01 3.29 -18.60
CA ASP A 29 -15.34 2.94 -18.08
C ASP A 29 -15.22 2.27 -16.72
N LEU A 30 -15.98 2.75 -15.74
CA LEU A 30 -15.91 2.24 -14.36
C LEU A 30 -16.36 0.78 -14.26
N GLY A 31 -17.36 0.37 -15.05
CA GLY A 31 -17.84 -1.01 -15.08
C GLY A 31 -16.78 -1.97 -15.66
N GLU A 32 -16.02 -1.52 -16.68
CA GLU A 32 -14.89 -2.30 -17.19
C GLU A 32 -13.75 -2.39 -16.17
N VAL A 33 -13.50 -1.32 -15.38
CA VAL A 33 -12.53 -1.35 -14.27
C VAL A 33 -12.98 -2.34 -13.19
N GLU A 34 -14.26 -2.35 -12.84
CA GLU A 34 -14.83 -3.32 -11.89
C GLU A 34 -14.68 -4.76 -12.41
N ALA A 35 -14.95 -4.98 -13.70
CA ALA A 35 -14.77 -6.29 -14.34
C ALA A 35 -13.30 -6.77 -14.36
N LEU A 36 -12.34 -5.84 -14.34
CA LEU A 36 -10.91 -6.17 -14.23
C LEU A 36 -10.49 -6.53 -12.80
N ALA A 37 -11.25 -6.15 -11.77
CA ALA A 37 -10.84 -6.28 -10.37
C ALA A 37 -10.34 -7.68 -9.97
N PRO A 38 -10.97 -8.81 -10.36
CA PRO A 38 -10.45 -10.13 -10.02
C PRO A 38 -9.08 -10.44 -10.63
N ARG A 39 -8.84 -10.01 -11.88
CA ARG A 39 -7.54 -10.17 -12.54
C ARG A 39 -6.48 -9.25 -11.96
N TRP A 40 -6.88 -8.04 -11.55
CA TRP A 40 -6.02 -7.09 -10.86
C TRP A 40 -5.58 -7.64 -9.49
N GLU A 41 -6.50 -8.20 -8.70
CA GLU A 41 -6.16 -8.87 -7.44
C GLU A 41 -5.16 -10.03 -7.65
N ALA A 42 -5.37 -10.86 -8.67
CA ALA A 42 -4.45 -11.95 -9.01
C ALA A 42 -3.07 -11.45 -9.47
N LEU A 43 -3.01 -10.32 -10.19
CA LEU A 43 -1.75 -9.68 -10.56
C LEU A 43 -1.04 -9.10 -9.34
N LEU A 44 -1.79 -8.51 -8.41
CA LEU A 44 -1.28 -7.91 -7.20
C LEU A 44 -0.51 -8.93 -6.34
N GLU A 45 -0.93 -10.20 -6.31
CA GLU A 45 -0.21 -11.28 -5.62
C GLU A 45 1.17 -11.57 -6.21
N ARG A 46 1.37 -11.28 -7.50
CA ARG A 46 2.65 -11.46 -8.20
C ARG A 46 3.46 -10.17 -8.28
N SER A 47 2.92 -9.05 -7.79
CA SER A 47 3.59 -7.74 -7.79
C SER A 47 4.34 -7.49 -6.48
N ARG A 48 5.19 -6.46 -6.47
CA ARG A 48 5.92 -6.00 -5.28
C ARG A 48 5.29 -4.78 -4.61
N CYS A 49 4.19 -4.25 -5.14
CA CYS A 49 3.54 -3.08 -4.58
C CYS A 49 2.72 -3.41 -3.33
N ASN A 50 2.37 -2.37 -2.57
CA ASN A 50 1.51 -2.52 -1.41
C ASN A 50 0.14 -3.06 -1.81
N ARG A 51 -0.30 -4.13 -1.15
CA ARG A 51 -1.51 -4.88 -1.53
C ARG A 51 -2.82 -4.17 -1.20
N ALA A 52 -2.81 -3.22 -0.29
CA ALA A 52 -3.99 -2.41 0.02
C ALA A 52 -4.07 -1.18 -0.88
N PHE A 53 -3.05 -0.30 -0.84
CA PHE A 53 -3.03 0.95 -1.59
C PHE A 53 -3.09 0.77 -3.11
N SER A 54 -2.49 -0.31 -3.63
CA SER A 54 -2.49 -0.63 -5.06
C SER A 54 -3.62 -1.58 -5.47
N SER A 55 -4.58 -1.89 -4.57
CA SER A 55 -5.69 -2.79 -4.86
C SER A 55 -6.77 -2.12 -5.71
N PRO A 56 -7.54 -2.91 -6.48
CA PRO A 56 -8.72 -2.39 -7.17
C PRO A 56 -9.74 -1.80 -6.20
N ARG A 57 -9.84 -2.32 -4.97
CA ARG A 57 -10.74 -1.80 -3.94
C ARG A 57 -10.39 -0.37 -3.54
N TRP A 58 -9.10 -0.08 -3.38
CA TRP A 58 -8.65 1.27 -3.06
C TRP A 58 -8.92 2.25 -4.20
N PHE A 59 -8.64 1.82 -5.43
CA PHE A 59 -8.89 2.63 -6.63
C PHE A 59 -10.39 2.90 -6.82
N LEU A 60 -11.23 1.87 -6.79
CA LEU A 60 -12.67 2.00 -6.98
C LEU A 60 -13.33 2.86 -5.89
N ALA A 61 -12.94 2.68 -4.62
CA ALA A 61 -13.42 3.55 -3.54
C ALA A 61 -12.99 5.01 -3.75
N SER A 62 -11.79 5.25 -4.29
CA SER A 62 -11.32 6.60 -4.63
C SER A 62 -12.19 7.22 -5.75
N CYS A 63 -12.49 6.48 -6.81
CA CYS A 63 -13.36 6.92 -7.90
C CYS A 63 -14.80 7.18 -7.42
N GLN A 64 -15.32 6.33 -6.55
CA GLN A 64 -16.67 6.46 -6.02
C GLN A 64 -16.89 7.77 -5.24
N VAL A 65 -15.89 8.20 -4.47
CA VAL A 65 -16.02 9.41 -3.62
C VAL A 65 -15.56 10.69 -4.28
N MET A 66 -14.88 10.58 -5.43
CA MET A 66 -14.37 11.69 -6.24
C MET A 66 -14.88 11.59 -7.71
N PRO A 67 -16.18 11.73 -7.95
CA PRO A 67 -16.79 11.51 -9.27
C PRO A 67 -16.32 12.51 -10.33
N GLU A 68 -15.75 13.64 -9.94
CA GLU A 68 -15.11 14.62 -10.84
C GLU A 68 -13.79 14.12 -11.43
N ARG A 69 -13.20 13.08 -10.83
CA ARG A 69 -11.99 12.40 -11.32
C ARG A 69 -12.37 11.20 -12.17
N ARG A 70 -12.00 11.21 -13.42
CA ARG A 70 -12.30 10.11 -14.36
C ARG A 70 -11.26 9.01 -14.26
N PRO A 71 -11.65 7.73 -14.13
CA PRO A 71 -10.71 6.62 -14.17
C PRO A 71 -9.98 6.59 -15.51
N TYR A 72 -8.69 6.28 -15.48
CA TYR A 72 -7.84 6.14 -16.66
C TYR A 72 -6.79 5.06 -16.39
N LEU A 73 -7.16 3.82 -16.60
CA LEU A 73 -6.23 2.70 -16.41
C LEU A 73 -5.47 2.46 -17.69
N VAL A 74 -4.15 2.56 -17.64
CA VAL A 74 -3.30 1.99 -18.68
C VAL A 74 -3.06 0.53 -18.33
N VAL A 75 -3.50 -0.37 -19.22
CA VAL A 75 -3.48 -1.82 -19.01
C VAL A 75 -2.45 -2.43 -19.96
N ALA A 76 -1.49 -3.17 -19.45
CA ALA A 76 -0.55 -3.95 -20.23
C ALA A 76 -0.94 -5.41 -20.27
N ARG A 77 -1.04 -5.98 -21.48
CA ARG A 77 -1.31 -7.40 -21.70
C ARG A 77 -0.14 -8.09 -22.39
N ARG A 78 0.04 -9.34 -22.06
CA ARG A 78 0.94 -10.26 -22.76
C ARG A 78 0.11 -11.41 -23.32
N GLY A 79 -0.23 -11.33 -24.59
CA GLY A 79 -1.29 -12.16 -25.17
C GLY A 79 -2.64 -11.82 -24.52
N ARG A 80 -3.29 -12.81 -23.88
CA ARG A 80 -4.57 -12.61 -23.17
C ARG A 80 -4.39 -12.30 -21.67
N GLU A 81 -3.19 -12.40 -21.14
CA GLU A 81 -2.93 -12.24 -19.71
C GLU A 81 -2.71 -10.78 -19.35
N LEU A 82 -3.27 -10.37 -18.21
CA LEU A 82 -2.99 -9.09 -17.58
C LEU A 82 -1.59 -9.15 -16.98
N ALA A 83 -0.66 -8.34 -17.51
CA ALA A 83 0.72 -8.30 -17.09
C ALA A 83 1.06 -7.05 -16.27
N GLY A 84 0.28 -5.98 -16.41
CA GLY A 84 0.48 -4.76 -15.64
C GLY A 84 -0.66 -3.76 -15.75
N LEU A 85 -0.68 -2.86 -14.77
CA LEU A 85 -1.64 -1.75 -14.65
C LEU A 85 -0.94 -0.50 -14.15
N LEU A 86 -1.25 0.64 -14.77
CA LEU A 86 -0.95 1.97 -14.25
C LEU A 86 -2.30 2.64 -13.95
N PRO A 87 -2.74 2.63 -12.68
CA PRO A 87 -4.06 3.13 -12.31
C PRO A 87 -4.03 4.65 -12.12
N LEU A 88 -4.46 5.38 -13.11
CA LEU A 88 -4.58 6.83 -13.09
C LEU A 88 -6.05 7.25 -12.98
N TRP A 89 -6.25 8.46 -12.52
CA TRP A 89 -7.45 9.24 -12.78
C TRP A 89 -7.08 10.55 -13.47
N VAL A 90 -7.99 11.11 -14.24
CA VAL A 90 -7.79 12.34 -15.00
C VAL A 90 -8.61 13.47 -14.40
N ASP A 91 -7.95 14.57 -14.15
CA ASP A 91 -8.57 15.86 -13.90
C ASP A 91 -8.63 16.63 -15.24
N ALA A 92 -9.82 16.75 -15.77
CA ALA A 92 -10.03 17.41 -17.05
C ALA A 92 -9.71 18.92 -17.01
N ALA A 93 -9.93 19.57 -15.87
CA ALA A 93 -9.70 21.01 -15.71
C ALA A 93 -8.20 21.35 -15.73
N SER A 94 -7.36 20.56 -15.05
CA SER A 94 -5.91 20.76 -15.02
C SER A 94 -5.16 20.04 -16.14
N ARG A 95 -5.85 19.22 -16.96
CA ARG A 95 -5.27 18.33 -17.96
C ARG A 95 -4.13 17.48 -17.42
N THR A 96 -4.34 16.94 -16.21
CA THR A 96 -3.36 16.14 -15.51
C THR A 96 -3.91 14.75 -15.20
N ALA A 97 -3.11 13.72 -15.43
CA ALA A 97 -3.34 12.39 -14.90
C ALA A 97 -2.52 12.20 -13.61
N ASP A 98 -3.12 11.60 -12.61
CA ASP A 98 -2.49 11.34 -11.31
C ASP A 98 -2.82 9.90 -10.88
N PHE A 99 -2.05 9.31 -9.97
CA PHE A 99 -2.44 8.03 -9.39
C PHE A 99 -3.82 8.12 -8.71
N GLY A 100 -4.70 7.19 -9.05
CA GLY A 100 -6.07 7.11 -8.54
C GLY A 100 -6.15 6.53 -7.14
N ALA A 101 -5.45 7.10 -6.17
CA ALA A 101 -5.31 6.54 -4.83
C ALA A 101 -5.43 7.62 -3.74
N LEU A 102 -6.67 7.96 -3.40
CA LEU A 102 -6.96 8.91 -2.32
C LEU A 102 -6.40 8.39 -0.98
N LEU A 103 -5.73 9.26 -0.23
CA LEU A 103 -5.13 8.95 1.08
C LEU A 103 -4.14 7.77 1.11
N SER A 104 -3.61 7.35 -0.04
CA SER A 104 -2.53 6.36 -0.06
C SER A 104 -1.21 6.99 0.38
N ASP A 105 -0.37 6.23 1.06
CA ASP A 105 1.00 6.66 1.38
C ASP A 105 2.03 6.11 0.39
N TYR A 106 1.65 5.12 -0.41
CA TYR A 106 2.44 4.60 -1.52
C TYR A 106 1.59 4.43 -2.76
N SER A 107 2.15 4.75 -3.90
CA SER A 107 1.58 4.43 -5.21
C SER A 107 2.65 3.80 -6.09
N ASP A 108 2.27 2.87 -6.94
CA ASP A 108 3.17 2.23 -7.89
C ASP A 108 2.39 1.64 -9.06
N ILE A 109 3.10 1.31 -10.12
CA ILE A 109 2.61 0.43 -11.17
C ILE A 109 2.41 -0.96 -10.58
N VAL A 110 1.24 -1.55 -10.80
CA VAL A 110 1.00 -2.96 -10.49
C VAL A 110 1.51 -3.77 -11.69
N ALA A 111 2.64 -4.43 -11.52
CA ALA A 111 3.26 -5.22 -12.58
C ALA A 111 3.70 -6.58 -12.05
N ASP A 112 3.62 -7.60 -12.91
CA ASP A 112 4.18 -8.91 -12.62
C ASP A 112 5.70 -8.78 -12.41
N ALA A 113 6.16 -9.20 -11.25
CA ALA A 113 7.58 -9.11 -10.88
C ALA A 113 8.49 -9.96 -11.79
N ALA A 114 7.93 -10.96 -12.47
CA ALA A 114 8.64 -11.80 -13.42
C ALA A 114 8.79 -11.16 -14.82
N VAL A 115 8.11 -10.00 -15.06
CA VAL A 115 8.09 -9.32 -16.37
C VAL A 115 8.45 -7.84 -16.19
N PRO A 116 9.72 -7.51 -15.87
CA PRO A 116 10.14 -6.15 -15.50
C PRO A 116 9.95 -5.10 -16.61
N GLU A 117 9.93 -5.52 -17.88
CA GLU A 117 9.68 -4.65 -19.04
C GLU A 117 8.28 -4.05 -19.09
N VAL A 118 7.31 -4.62 -18.37
CA VAL A 118 5.91 -4.15 -18.33
C VAL A 118 5.81 -2.73 -17.76
N ALA A 119 6.53 -2.42 -16.69
CA ALA A 119 6.49 -1.10 -16.08
C ALA A 119 7.01 -0.02 -17.05
N ALA A 120 8.08 -0.33 -17.79
CA ALA A 120 8.62 0.58 -18.81
C ALA A 120 7.63 0.79 -19.97
N ALA A 121 6.95 -0.28 -20.42
CA ALA A 121 5.95 -0.19 -21.48
C ALA A 121 4.75 0.68 -21.06
N LEU A 122 4.26 0.52 -19.83
CA LEU A 122 3.16 1.33 -19.29
C LEU A 122 3.52 2.81 -19.19
N LEU A 123 4.70 3.13 -18.67
CA LEU A 123 5.18 4.52 -18.59
C LEU A 123 5.43 5.12 -19.97
N ALA A 124 6.02 4.37 -20.90
CA ALA A 124 6.26 4.82 -22.26
C ALA A 124 4.94 5.09 -23.00
N PHE A 125 3.92 4.25 -22.77
CA PHE A 125 2.58 4.46 -23.32
C PHE A 125 1.94 5.73 -22.74
N ALA A 126 1.91 5.87 -21.41
CA ALA A 126 1.33 7.04 -20.75
C ALA A 126 2.08 8.36 -21.05
N GLY A 127 3.33 8.30 -21.45
CA GLY A 127 4.15 9.45 -21.81
C GLY A 127 4.03 9.89 -23.28
N ARG A 128 3.18 9.27 -24.12
CA ARG A 128 3.01 9.57 -25.54
C ARG A 128 1.57 9.90 -25.90
N ALA A 129 1.35 11.03 -26.58
CA ALA A 129 0.03 11.39 -27.09
C ALA A 129 -0.48 10.37 -28.17
N PRO A 130 -1.83 10.29 -28.39
CA PRO A 130 -2.85 11.21 -27.85
C PRO A 130 -3.44 10.72 -26.50
N HIS A 131 -3.44 11.61 -25.50
CA HIS A 131 -4.15 11.42 -24.22
C HIS A 131 -4.97 12.66 -23.89
N PRO A 132 -6.02 12.56 -23.04
CA PRO A 132 -6.80 13.72 -22.59
C PRO A 132 -6.05 14.61 -21.59
N PHE A 133 -4.77 14.35 -21.33
CA PHE A 133 -3.91 15.07 -20.42
C PHE A 133 -2.54 15.37 -21.03
N GLU A 134 -1.86 16.36 -20.49
CA GLU A 134 -0.52 16.80 -20.90
C GLU A 134 0.57 16.39 -19.92
N ARG A 135 0.18 16.00 -18.71
CA ARG A 135 1.08 15.66 -17.62
C ARG A 135 0.59 14.42 -16.88
N VAL A 136 1.55 13.59 -16.48
CA VAL A 136 1.32 12.46 -15.57
C VAL A 136 2.06 12.73 -14.28
N VAL A 137 1.35 12.76 -13.16
CA VAL A 137 1.93 12.96 -11.84
C VAL A 137 1.98 11.61 -11.10
N LEU A 138 3.18 11.14 -10.86
CA LEU A 138 3.48 9.89 -10.16
C LEU A 138 3.85 10.24 -8.72
N ARG A 139 2.93 9.99 -7.77
CA ARG A 139 3.11 10.39 -6.38
C ARG A 139 3.60 9.25 -5.50
N ARG A 140 4.36 9.62 -4.46
CA ARG A 140 4.71 8.73 -3.33
C ARG A 140 5.38 7.43 -3.78
N LEU A 141 6.29 7.57 -4.73
CA LEU A 141 7.09 6.49 -5.25
C LEU A 141 8.21 6.13 -4.29
N ARG A 142 8.25 4.89 -3.83
CA ARG A 142 9.39 4.35 -3.09
C ARG A 142 10.60 4.22 -4.01
N ALA A 143 11.82 4.33 -3.45
CA ALA A 143 13.05 4.17 -4.22
C ALA A 143 13.15 2.82 -4.95
N ASP A 144 12.48 1.78 -4.42
CA ASP A 144 12.41 0.43 -4.99
C ASP A 144 11.12 0.18 -5.80
N SER A 145 10.35 1.22 -6.13
CA SER A 145 9.11 1.11 -6.92
C SER A 145 9.36 0.67 -8.36
N SER A 146 8.39 0.01 -8.95
CA SER A 146 8.41 -0.38 -10.36
C SER A 146 8.49 0.84 -11.27
N CYS A 147 7.81 1.93 -10.90
CA CYS A 147 7.89 3.22 -11.59
C CYS A 147 9.32 3.75 -11.67
N LEU A 148 10.00 3.92 -10.51
CA LEU A 148 11.36 4.50 -10.49
C LEU A 148 12.38 3.63 -11.22
N ARG A 149 12.25 2.31 -11.12
CA ARG A 149 13.13 1.37 -11.85
C ARG A 149 12.94 1.42 -13.36
N ALA A 150 11.74 1.74 -13.83
CA ALA A 150 11.42 1.82 -15.24
C ALA A 150 11.81 3.17 -15.90
N LEU A 151 11.97 4.24 -15.11
CA LEU A 151 12.27 5.58 -15.63
C LEU A 151 13.52 5.67 -16.54
N PRO A 152 14.64 4.99 -16.25
CA PRO A 152 15.83 5.04 -17.13
C PRO A 152 15.56 4.54 -18.54
N GLY A 153 14.56 3.67 -18.74
CA GLY A 153 14.15 3.15 -20.06
C GLY A 153 13.25 4.07 -20.88
N LEU A 154 12.80 5.19 -20.32
CA LEU A 154 12.03 6.18 -21.09
C LEU A 154 12.93 6.95 -22.05
N ALA A 155 12.36 7.34 -23.21
CA ALA A 155 13.08 8.07 -24.24
C ALA A 155 13.82 9.31 -23.69
N PRO A 156 15.03 9.62 -24.18
CA PRO A 156 15.67 10.90 -23.93
C PRO A 156 14.75 12.03 -24.39
N GLY A 157 14.47 13.01 -23.51
CA GLY A 157 13.58 14.12 -23.82
C GLY A 157 12.17 14.04 -23.18
N ALA A 158 11.78 12.91 -22.60
CA ALA A 158 10.62 12.92 -21.71
C ALA A 158 10.90 13.88 -20.55
N GLY A 159 10.21 15.02 -20.51
CA GLY A 159 10.36 16.03 -19.46
C GLY A 159 10.05 15.36 -18.10
N ARG A 160 11.03 15.34 -17.19
CA ARG A 160 10.89 14.74 -15.85
C ARG A 160 11.18 15.82 -14.84
N ARG A 161 10.29 15.99 -13.88
CA ARG A 161 10.47 16.96 -12.81
C ARG A 161 10.18 16.31 -11.47
N LEU A 162 11.12 16.40 -10.55
CA LEU A 162 10.87 16.08 -9.14
C LEU A 162 9.99 17.19 -8.55
N LEU A 163 8.83 16.81 -8.03
CA LEU A 163 7.88 17.74 -7.41
C LEU A 163 8.10 17.88 -5.91
N ASP A 164 8.26 16.74 -5.24
CA ASP A 164 8.38 16.66 -3.79
C ASP A 164 9.20 15.43 -3.40
N SER A 165 9.73 15.46 -2.17
CA SER A 165 10.35 14.30 -1.54
C SER A 165 9.92 14.22 -0.08
N ARG A 166 9.63 13.01 0.39
CA ARG A 166 9.15 12.76 1.77
C ARG A 166 9.95 11.64 2.39
N ILE A 167 9.88 11.56 3.71
CA ILE A 167 10.58 10.53 4.48
C ILE A 167 9.55 9.64 5.16
N CYS A 168 9.78 8.32 5.06
CA CYS A 168 9.05 7.28 5.76
C CYS A 168 10.01 6.57 6.72
N PRO A 169 9.80 6.68 8.03
CA PRO A 169 10.50 5.89 9.02
C PRO A 169 9.96 4.46 9.04
N TYR A 170 10.85 3.49 9.13
CA TYR A 170 10.48 2.07 9.24
C TYR A 170 11.41 1.32 10.18
N ALA A 171 10.96 0.20 10.68
CA ALA A 171 11.76 -0.71 11.48
C ALA A 171 12.03 -2.00 10.69
N ARG A 172 13.29 -2.39 10.53
CA ARG A 172 13.65 -3.76 10.17
C ARG A 172 13.42 -4.65 11.37
N LEU A 173 12.77 -5.78 11.14
CA LEU A 173 12.33 -6.66 12.18
C LEU A 173 13.26 -7.87 12.31
N PRO A 174 13.73 -8.17 13.54
CA PRO A 174 14.40 -9.42 13.84
C PRO A 174 13.39 -10.55 14.02
N ALA A 175 13.86 -11.75 14.32
CA ALA A 175 13.03 -12.94 14.52
C ALA A 175 12.03 -12.83 15.69
N SER A 176 12.25 -11.93 16.66
CA SER A 176 11.36 -11.77 17.79
C SER A 176 11.23 -10.33 18.27
N PHE A 177 10.08 -10.02 18.87
CA PHE A 177 9.83 -8.73 19.52
C PHE A 177 10.81 -8.44 20.67
N ALA A 178 11.18 -9.45 21.43
CA ALA A 178 12.15 -9.31 22.52
C ALA A 178 13.53 -8.88 21.99
N GLU A 179 13.95 -9.43 20.85
CA GLU A 179 15.17 -9.04 20.17
C GLU A 179 15.08 -7.62 19.63
N TYR A 180 13.96 -7.26 19.01
CA TYR A 180 13.71 -5.90 18.57
C TYR A 180 13.84 -4.90 19.74
N LEU A 181 13.19 -5.17 20.87
CA LEU A 181 13.23 -4.27 22.04
C LEU A 181 14.65 -4.10 22.60
N ARG A 182 15.52 -5.11 22.52
CA ARG A 182 16.93 -4.99 22.95
C ARG A 182 17.69 -3.92 22.17
N THR A 183 17.30 -3.68 20.90
CA THR A 183 17.90 -2.63 20.08
C THR A 183 17.35 -1.23 20.37
N ARG A 184 16.30 -1.11 21.17
CA ARG A 184 15.65 0.17 21.48
C ARG A 184 16.19 0.80 22.74
N GLY A 185 16.15 2.13 22.80
CA GLY A 185 16.60 2.90 23.95
C GLY A 185 15.81 2.58 25.23
N GLU A 186 16.44 2.77 26.39
CA GLU A 186 15.85 2.46 27.68
C GLU A 186 14.55 3.23 27.95
N ARG A 187 14.47 4.49 27.49
CA ARG A 187 13.28 5.33 27.63
C ARG A 187 12.04 4.68 27.00
N LEU A 188 12.18 4.10 25.79
CA LEU A 188 11.09 3.42 25.12
C LEU A 188 10.71 2.14 25.88
N ARG A 189 11.69 1.31 26.27
CA ARG A 189 11.46 0.05 26.97
C ARG A 189 10.78 0.27 28.33
N LYS A 190 11.26 1.24 29.13
CA LYS A 190 10.64 1.63 30.41
C LYS A 190 9.25 2.19 30.22
N GLY A 191 9.08 3.09 29.21
CA GLY A 191 7.79 3.67 28.89
C GLY A 191 6.76 2.62 28.46
N LEU A 192 7.17 1.62 27.68
CA LEU A 192 6.30 0.52 27.26
C LEU A 192 5.87 -0.37 28.45
N ARG A 193 6.81 -0.76 29.34
CA ARG A 193 6.47 -1.52 30.56
C ARG A 193 5.46 -0.76 31.43
N ASN A 194 5.68 0.54 31.61
CA ASN A 194 4.77 1.37 32.41
C ASN A 194 3.37 1.46 31.75
N ALA A 195 3.31 1.60 30.41
CA ALA A 195 2.06 1.61 29.65
C ALA A 195 1.32 0.27 29.80
N ALA A 196 2.02 -0.85 29.61
CA ALA A 196 1.45 -2.19 29.75
C ALA A 196 0.90 -2.43 31.17
N ASN A 197 1.64 -2.04 32.22
CA ASN A 197 1.19 -2.17 33.58
C ASN A 197 -0.06 -1.32 33.90
N ARG A 198 -0.14 -0.08 33.32
CA ARG A 198 -1.34 0.75 33.48
C ARG A 198 -2.56 0.15 32.78
N ALA A 199 -2.42 -0.27 31.54
CA ALA A 199 -3.49 -0.91 30.79
C ALA A 199 -3.97 -2.21 31.49
N ALA A 200 -3.05 -3.06 31.95
CA ALA A 200 -3.38 -4.29 32.66
C ALA A 200 -4.18 -4.05 33.95
N ARG A 201 -3.85 -3.00 34.73
CA ARG A 201 -4.62 -2.62 35.93
C ARG A 201 -6.05 -2.20 35.61
N GLN A 202 -6.31 -1.77 34.38
CA GLN A 202 -7.63 -1.40 33.87
C GLN A 202 -8.31 -2.58 33.16
N GLY A 203 -7.71 -3.76 33.14
CA GLY A 203 -8.21 -4.92 32.42
C GLY A 203 -8.17 -4.74 30.88
N ALA A 204 -7.29 -3.85 30.39
CA ALA A 204 -7.16 -3.55 28.97
C ALA A 204 -5.96 -4.27 28.34
N ALA A 205 -6.15 -4.77 27.12
CA ALA A 205 -5.12 -5.44 26.31
C ALA A 205 -5.27 -5.13 24.83
N VAL A 206 -4.15 -5.23 24.08
CA VAL A 206 -4.17 -5.10 22.63
C VAL A 206 -4.19 -6.48 21.98
N ARG A 207 -5.01 -6.63 20.95
CA ARG A 207 -5.03 -7.81 20.06
C ARG A 207 -5.45 -7.48 18.65
N GLU A 208 -5.18 -8.39 17.73
CA GLU A 208 -5.75 -8.35 16.37
C GLU A 208 -7.28 -8.55 16.45
N LEU A 209 -8.02 -7.77 15.66
CA LEU A 209 -9.46 -7.88 15.47
C LEU A 209 -9.76 -8.59 14.16
N THR A 210 -10.91 -9.26 14.11
CA THR A 210 -11.39 -10.00 12.94
C THR A 210 -12.57 -9.27 12.26
N PRO A 211 -12.84 -9.53 10.97
CA PRO A 211 -14.01 -8.99 10.30
C PRO A 211 -15.35 -9.35 10.94
N ALA A 212 -15.43 -10.47 11.66
CA ALA A 212 -16.63 -10.87 12.38
C ALA A 212 -16.93 -9.98 13.59
N GLU A 213 -15.89 -9.38 14.20
CA GLU A 213 -16.04 -8.49 15.37
C GLU A 213 -16.40 -7.07 14.99
N LEU A 214 -16.02 -6.63 13.78
CA LEU A 214 -16.34 -5.31 13.23
C LEU A 214 -16.91 -5.46 11.81
N PRO A 215 -18.11 -6.02 11.66
CA PRO A 215 -18.70 -6.31 10.36
C PRO A 215 -19.15 -5.03 9.63
N GLY A 216 -19.06 -5.05 8.31
CA GLY A 216 -19.57 -3.98 7.45
C GLY A 216 -19.04 -2.59 7.82
N GLY A 217 -19.92 -1.63 7.98
CA GLY A 217 -19.60 -0.24 8.34
C GLY A 217 -19.04 -0.06 9.76
N ALA A 218 -19.22 -1.04 10.67
CA ALA A 218 -18.79 -0.92 12.06
C ALA A 218 -17.29 -0.62 12.21
N LEU A 219 -16.45 -1.15 11.31
CA LEU A 219 -15.02 -0.83 11.32
C LEU A 219 -14.78 0.66 11.06
N ALA A 220 -15.40 1.22 10.03
CA ALA A 220 -15.21 2.63 9.67
C ALA A 220 -15.77 3.54 10.77
N ASP A 221 -16.94 3.21 11.35
CA ASP A 221 -17.54 4.00 12.41
C ASP A 221 -16.67 3.99 13.68
N ALA A 222 -16.20 2.81 14.10
CA ALA A 222 -15.29 2.68 15.25
C ALA A 222 -14.00 3.45 15.05
N PHE A 223 -13.39 3.32 13.87
CA PHE A 223 -12.18 4.05 13.52
C PHE A 223 -12.39 5.56 13.56
N LEU A 224 -13.41 6.07 12.86
CA LEU A 224 -13.66 7.51 12.76
C LEU A 224 -14.00 8.12 14.13
N ARG A 225 -14.77 7.42 14.96
CA ARG A 225 -15.06 7.85 16.33
C ARG A 225 -13.79 8.00 17.16
N LEU A 226 -12.95 6.96 17.22
CA LEU A 226 -11.73 6.97 18.02
C LEU A 226 -10.67 7.92 17.46
N HIS A 227 -10.67 8.11 16.14
CA HIS A 227 -9.80 9.07 15.47
C HIS A 227 -10.19 10.52 15.80
N ASP A 228 -11.49 10.84 15.77
CA ASP A 228 -12.00 12.16 16.15
C ASP A 228 -11.69 12.47 17.61
N GLU A 229 -11.85 11.50 18.52
CA GLU A 229 -11.49 11.67 19.94
C GLU A 229 -10.00 11.98 20.13
N ARG A 230 -9.13 11.26 19.42
CA ARG A 230 -7.67 11.45 19.49
C ARG A 230 -7.23 12.82 19.00
N PHE A 231 -7.85 13.33 17.93
CA PHE A 231 -7.40 14.54 17.22
C PHE A 231 -8.34 15.74 17.39
N ASP A 232 -9.34 15.68 18.28
CA ASP A 232 -10.37 16.71 18.46
C ASP A 232 -11.05 17.11 17.14
N GLY A 233 -11.28 16.15 16.24
CA GLY A 233 -11.81 16.42 14.91
C GLY A 233 -10.91 17.22 13.97
N LYS A 234 -9.64 17.47 14.35
CA LYS A 234 -8.67 18.29 13.61
C LYS A 234 -7.68 17.45 12.83
N SER A 235 -8.17 16.52 12.02
CA SER A 235 -7.34 15.64 11.20
C SER A 235 -7.73 15.71 9.73
N CYS A 236 -7.04 14.96 8.87
CA CYS A 236 -7.46 14.83 7.48
C CYS A 236 -8.88 14.27 7.34
N PHE A 237 -9.38 13.50 8.32
CA PHE A 237 -10.76 12.99 8.33
C PHE A 237 -11.81 14.02 8.77
N ALA A 238 -11.44 15.25 9.11
CA ALA A 238 -12.37 16.39 9.18
C ALA A 238 -12.97 16.71 7.79
N VAL A 239 -12.29 16.35 6.72
CA VAL A 239 -12.75 16.56 5.35
C VAL A 239 -13.78 15.49 4.98
N PRO A 240 -15.03 15.86 4.57
CA PRO A 240 -16.11 14.91 4.35
C PRO A 240 -15.79 13.81 3.32
N VAL A 241 -15.06 14.12 2.24
CA VAL A 241 -14.69 13.12 1.24
C VAL A 241 -13.79 12.03 1.82
N HIS A 242 -12.90 12.37 2.75
CA HIS A 242 -12.01 11.39 3.39
C HIS A 242 -12.78 10.43 4.32
N ARG A 243 -13.82 10.93 5.00
CA ARG A 243 -14.73 10.06 5.80
C ARG A 243 -15.52 9.11 4.89
N ARG A 244 -16.09 9.62 3.79
CA ARG A 244 -16.76 8.77 2.80
C ARG A 244 -15.82 7.72 2.22
N PHE A 245 -14.58 8.12 1.93
CA PHE A 245 -13.56 7.19 1.47
C PHE A 245 -13.25 6.09 2.49
N ALA A 246 -13.02 6.44 3.76
CA ALA A 246 -12.82 5.44 4.81
C ALA A 246 -13.98 4.45 4.92
N ALA A 247 -15.23 4.95 4.88
CA ALA A 247 -16.43 4.11 4.91
C ALA A 247 -16.52 3.18 3.68
N ALA A 248 -16.07 3.61 2.51
CA ALA A 248 -16.10 2.82 1.30
C ALA A 248 -14.96 1.78 1.22
N VAL A 249 -13.74 2.13 1.68
CA VAL A 249 -12.54 1.32 1.45
C VAL A 249 -12.24 0.32 2.57
N LEU A 250 -12.49 0.69 3.84
CA LEU A 250 -12.05 -0.12 4.99
C LEU A 250 -12.78 -1.47 5.08
N PRO A 251 -14.12 -1.55 4.99
CA PRO A 251 -14.81 -2.82 5.13
C PRO A 251 -14.39 -3.88 4.09
N PRO A 252 -14.34 -3.57 2.78
CA PRO A 252 -13.95 -4.57 1.79
C PRO A 252 -12.47 -4.96 1.86
N LEU A 253 -11.56 -4.06 2.28
CA LEU A 253 -10.16 -4.41 2.51
C LEU A 253 -9.98 -5.33 3.72
N PHE A 254 -10.73 -5.08 4.80
CA PHE A 254 -10.68 -5.89 6.01
C PHE A 254 -11.24 -7.29 5.73
N ALA A 255 -12.40 -7.39 5.10
CA ALA A 255 -13.01 -8.65 4.70
C ALA A 255 -12.11 -9.48 3.76
N ALA A 256 -11.36 -8.81 2.86
CA ALA A 256 -10.42 -9.46 1.95
C ALA A 256 -9.05 -9.80 2.59
N GLY A 257 -8.86 -9.48 3.88
CA GLY A 257 -7.59 -9.70 4.57
C GLY A 257 -6.43 -8.82 4.07
N ARG A 258 -6.71 -7.72 3.36
CA ARG A 258 -5.72 -6.74 2.88
C ARG A 258 -5.39 -5.67 3.92
N LEU A 259 -6.15 -5.64 4.99
CA LEU A 259 -6.00 -4.74 6.12
C LEU A 259 -5.98 -5.58 7.40
N LYS A 260 -4.97 -5.38 8.24
CA LYS A 260 -4.96 -5.85 9.62
C LYS A 260 -5.46 -4.76 10.52
N VAL A 261 -6.21 -5.12 11.53
CA VAL A 261 -6.78 -4.18 12.50
C VAL A 261 -6.37 -4.62 13.90
N PHE A 262 -5.75 -3.70 14.63
CA PHE A 262 -5.40 -3.92 16.04
C PHE A 262 -6.28 -3.08 16.93
N GLY A 263 -6.83 -3.69 17.98
CA GLY A 263 -7.69 -3.04 18.96
C GLY A 263 -7.10 -3.07 20.35
N LEU A 264 -7.13 -1.94 21.05
CA LEU A 264 -6.96 -1.88 22.51
C LEU A 264 -8.35 -2.03 23.14
N LEU A 265 -8.59 -3.12 23.86
CA LEU A 265 -9.89 -3.44 24.44
C LEU A 265 -9.82 -3.50 25.96
N ARG A 266 -10.90 -3.07 26.61
CA ARG A 266 -11.24 -3.32 28.02
C ARG A 266 -12.51 -4.17 28.06
N GLY A 267 -12.35 -5.47 28.30
CA GLY A 267 -13.45 -6.41 28.06
C GLY A 267 -13.88 -6.40 26.59
N THR A 268 -15.14 -6.01 26.32
CA THR A 268 -15.69 -5.83 24.96
C THR A 268 -15.59 -4.41 24.43
N GLU A 269 -15.20 -3.46 25.28
CA GLU A 269 -15.11 -2.05 24.91
C GLU A 269 -13.86 -1.74 24.11
N LEU A 270 -14.00 -1.19 22.91
CA LEU A 270 -12.90 -0.79 22.03
C LEU A 270 -12.47 0.64 22.35
N LEU A 271 -11.30 0.78 22.94
CA LEU A 271 -10.70 2.04 23.41
C LEU A 271 -9.58 2.56 22.52
N GLY A 272 -9.08 1.75 21.59
CA GLY A 272 -8.08 2.17 20.62
C GLY A 272 -8.08 1.26 19.42
N ILE A 273 -7.73 1.80 18.27
CA ILE A 273 -7.71 1.08 17.00
C ILE A 273 -6.58 1.59 16.13
N ASP A 274 -5.83 0.67 15.49
CA ASP A 274 -4.91 0.97 14.41
C ASP A 274 -5.24 0.13 13.18
N LEU A 275 -5.13 0.78 12.02
CA LEU A 275 -5.42 0.24 10.70
C LEU A 275 -4.11 0.00 9.95
N CYS A 276 -3.82 -1.25 9.62
CA CYS A 276 -2.53 -1.67 9.12
C CYS A 276 -2.64 -2.37 7.75
N PRO A 277 -2.62 -1.60 6.63
CA PRO A 277 -2.41 -2.18 5.30
C PRO A 277 -1.07 -2.90 5.24
N PHE A 278 -0.94 -3.92 4.40
CA PHE A 278 0.34 -4.61 4.28
C PHE A 278 0.79 -4.83 2.83
N ALA A 279 2.09 -4.96 2.67
CA ALA A 279 2.79 -5.43 1.50
C ALA A 279 3.22 -6.90 1.71
N PRO A 280 3.81 -7.57 0.72
CA PRO A 280 4.20 -8.98 0.81
C PRO A 280 5.07 -9.33 2.03
N ASP A 281 5.93 -8.41 2.44
CA ASP A 281 6.96 -8.59 3.48
C ASP A 281 6.91 -7.54 4.59
N SER A 282 5.90 -6.65 4.60
CA SER A 282 5.81 -5.55 5.56
C SER A 282 4.40 -5.28 6.05
N LEU A 283 4.29 -4.82 7.29
CA LEU A 283 3.08 -4.28 7.90
C LEU A 283 3.22 -2.76 7.96
N CYS A 284 2.22 -2.03 7.44
CA CYS A 284 2.21 -0.57 7.44
C CYS A 284 1.26 -0.05 8.54
N ILE A 285 1.66 0.91 9.37
CA ILE A 285 0.75 1.60 10.28
C ILE A 285 0.20 2.83 9.57
N TRP A 286 -1.03 2.74 9.07
CA TRP A 286 -1.60 3.79 8.24
C TRP A 286 -2.30 4.89 9.06
N ASN A 287 -3.28 4.51 9.85
CA ASN A 287 -4.05 5.43 10.66
C ASN A 287 -4.58 4.73 11.90
N GLY A 288 -4.85 5.51 12.94
CA GLY A 288 -5.43 5.00 14.16
C GLY A 288 -6.01 6.08 15.04
N GLY A 289 -6.73 5.64 16.04
CA GLY A 289 -7.35 6.50 17.03
C GLY A 289 -7.46 5.81 18.39
N PHE A 290 -7.71 6.59 19.42
CA PHE A 290 -7.98 6.04 20.75
C PHE A 290 -8.81 7.02 21.57
N ALA A 291 -9.60 6.47 22.50
CA ALA A 291 -10.41 7.22 23.45
C ALA A 291 -9.51 8.10 24.35
N ARG A 292 -10.01 9.24 24.76
CA ARG A 292 -9.24 10.21 25.59
C ARG A 292 -8.69 9.57 26.86
N GLU A 293 -9.47 8.72 27.54
CA GLU A 293 -9.01 7.99 28.73
C GLU A 293 -7.83 7.05 28.45
N ALA A 294 -7.76 6.46 27.26
CA ALA A 294 -6.68 5.56 26.87
C ALA A 294 -5.36 6.30 26.57
N ALA A 295 -5.40 7.63 26.41
CA ALA A 295 -4.21 8.47 26.26
C ALA A 295 -3.29 8.36 27.46
N ASP A 296 -3.84 8.33 28.68
CA ASP A 296 -3.09 8.20 29.95
C ASP A 296 -2.34 6.86 30.06
N TRP A 297 -2.81 5.85 29.35
CA TRP A 297 -2.15 4.54 29.26
C TRP A 297 -1.12 4.45 28.15
N SER A 298 -0.97 5.52 27.36
CA SER A 298 -0.13 5.54 26.16
C SER A 298 -0.61 4.52 25.11
N ALA A 299 -1.90 4.53 24.76
CA ALA A 299 -2.56 3.58 23.85
C ALA A 299 -1.79 3.36 22.54
N GLY A 300 -1.37 4.43 21.85
CA GLY A 300 -0.60 4.31 20.61
C GLY A 300 0.73 3.56 20.78
N LYS A 301 1.37 3.64 21.98
CA LYS A 301 2.59 2.87 22.24
C LYS A 301 2.30 1.38 22.40
N LEU A 302 1.16 1.03 22.98
CA LEU A 302 0.73 -0.35 23.15
C LEU A 302 0.35 -0.98 21.81
N LEU A 303 -0.37 -0.22 20.97
CA LEU A 303 -0.75 -0.65 19.63
C LEU A 303 0.48 -0.94 18.77
N ILE A 304 1.41 0.03 18.64
CA ILE A 304 2.65 -0.18 17.88
C ILE A 304 3.46 -1.37 18.40
N ALA A 305 3.53 -1.57 19.71
CA ALA A 305 4.24 -2.72 20.28
C ALA A 305 3.60 -4.06 19.88
N ALA A 306 2.27 -4.15 19.89
CA ALA A 306 1.53 -5.34 19.47
C ALA A 306 1.71 -5.62 17.97
N GLU A 307 1.70 -4.58 17.15
CA GLU A 307 1.92 -4.66 15.71
C GLU A 307 3.31 -5.16 15.35
N ILE A 308 4.36 -4.66 16.04
CA ILE A 308 5.73 -5.16 15.89
C ILE A 308 5.82 -6.63 16.35
N ALA A 309 5.19 -6.96 17.47
CA ALA A 309 5.18 -8.34 17.97
C ALA A 309 4.49 -9.29 16.98
N TYR A 310 3.36 -8.87 16.43
CA TYR A 310 2.66 -9.59 15.38
C TYR A 310 3.54 -9.75 14.13
N ALA A 311 4.11 -8.66 13.63
CA ALA A 311 4.93 -8.69 12.42
C ALA A 311 6.16 -9.61 12.57
N CYS A 312 6.85 -9.57 13.72
CA CYS A 312 7.93 -10.51 14.06
C CYS A 312 7.42 -11.96 14.06
N SER A 313 6.28 -12.24 14.70
CA SER A 313 5.72 -13.59 14.77
C SER A 313 5.32 -14.18 13.42
N ARG A 314 5.06 -13.32 12.43
CA ARG A 314 4.75 -13.67 11.04
C ARG A 314 5.98 -13.71 10.14
N GLY A 315 7.17 -13.40 10.67
CA GLY A 315 8.39 -13.36 9.88
C GLY A 315 8.43 -12.23 8.85
N LEU A 316 7.68 -11.14 9.07
CA LEU A 316 7.73 -9.98 8.19
C LEU A 316 9.08 -9.27 8.35
N ALA A 317 9.61 -8.75 7.25
CA ALA A 317 10.91 -8.08 7.24
C ALA A 317 10.86 -6.67 7.85
N GLU A 318 9.70 -5.99 7.73
CA GLU A 318 9.57 -4.58 8.10
C GLU A 318 8.24 -4.27 8.79
N LEU A 319 8.30 -3.32 9.75
CA LEU A 319 7.17 -2.49 10.14
C LEU A 319 7.38 -1.10 9.58
N ASP A 320 6.43 -0.61 8.78
CA ASP A 320 6.50 0.69 8.10
C ASP A 320 5.57 1.69 8.78
N LEU A 321 6.13 2.80 9.26
CA LEU A 321 5.39 3.87 9.93
C LEU A 321 4.85 4.92 8.95
N LEU A 322 5.06 4.69 7.65
CA LEU A 322 4.61 5.53 6.55
C LEU A 322 5.12 7.00 6.62
N VAL A 323 4.52 7.90 5.86
CA VAL A 323 4.97 9.29 5.74
C VAL A 323 4.93 10.03 7.08
N GLY A 324 6.01 10.78 7.36
CA GLY A 324 6.12 11.67 8.51
C GLY A 324 7.23 11.28 9.48
N VAL A 325 7.85 12.27 10.08
CA VAL A 325 9.01 12.13 10.99
C VAL A 325 8.68 12.56 12.42
N GLU A 326 7.44 12.32 12.83
CA GLU A 326 6.99 12.64 14.18
C GLU A 326 7.86 11.89 15.23
N SER A 327 8.12 12.57 16.34
CA SER A 327 9.03 12.06 17.38
C SER A 327 8.66 10.66 17.90
N TYR A 328 7.36 10.35 17.96
CA TYR A 328 6.91 9.05 18.40
C TYR A 328 7.28 7.94 17.40
N LYS A 329 7.22 8.21 16.07
CA LYS A 329 7.64 7.26 15.03
C LYS A 329 9.13 6.99 15.13
N LEU A 330 9.94 8.06 15.29
CA LEU A 330 11.39 7.92 15.37
C LEU A 330 11.85 7.07 16.55
N ALA A 331 11.10 7.01 17.65
CA ALA A 331 11.42 6.13 18.77
C ALA A 331 11.39 4.64 18.42
N TRP A 332 10.56 4.25 17.45
CA TRP A 332 10.42 2.86 16.96
C TRP A 332 11.28 2.57 15.73
N THR A 333 11.79 3.60 15.08
CA THR A 333 12.48 3.54 13.80
C THR A 333 13.88 2.94 13.91
N THR A 334 14.26 2.13 12.92
CA THR A 334 15.64 1.71 12.70
C THR A 334 16.25 2.31 11.44
N HIS A 335 15.42 2.63 10.45
CA HIS A 335 15.81 3.09 9.13
C HIS A 335 14.84 4.15 8.60
N LEU A 336 15.32 4.95 7.66
CA LEU A 336 14.52 5.93 6.93
C LEU A 336 14.56 5.59 5.44
N ARG A 337 13.43 5.80 4.75
CA ARG A 337 13.36 5.72 3.28
C ARG A 337 12.80 7.00 2.70
N GLY A 338 13.30 7.38 1.53
CA GLY A 338 12.77 8.49 0.75
C GLY A 338 11.60 8.05 -0.13
N LEU A 339 10.67 8.97 -0.33
CA LEU A 339 9.66 8.92 -1.39
C LEU A 339 9.89 10.06 -2.34
N ALA A 340 9.51 9.87 -3.60
CA ALA A 340 9.55 10.90 -4.63
C ALA A 340 8.16 11.09 -5.25
N ASP A 341 7.80 12.33 -5.49
CA ASP A 341 6.70 12.71 -6.38
C ASP A 341 7.31 13.24 -7.69
N LEU A 342 6.92 12.68 -8.82
CA LEU A 342 7.46 13.01 -10.14
C LEU A 342 6.36 13.50 -11.08
N GLU A 343 6.70 14.42 -11.96
CA GLU A 343 5.88 14.80 -13.10
C GLU A 343 6.57 14.34 -14.38
N LEU A 344 5.79 13.73 -15.26
CA LEU A 344 6.20 13.40 -16.63
C LEU A 344 5.37 14.25 -17.59
N THR A 345 6.04 14.92 -18.54
CA THR A 345 5.36 15.62 -19.63
C THR A 345 5.05 14.64 -20.75
N VAL A 346 3.80 14.64 -21.21
CA VAL A 346 3.38 13.81 -22.35
C VAL A 346 3.97 14.40 -23.63
N GLN A 347 4.65 13.57 -24.40
CA GLN A 347 5.24 13.96 -25.67
C GLN A 347 4.21 13.86 -26.79
N PRO A 348 4.22 14.78 -27.77
CA PRO A 348 3.34 14.73 -28.95
C PRO A 348 3.48 13.45 -29.77
#